data_a1a8021154c807e5c98678d88cee929c
#
_entry.id   a1a8021154c807e5c98678d88cee929c
#
_cell.length_a   1.000
_cell.length_b   1.000
_cell.length_c   1.000
_cell.angle_alpha   90.00
_cell.angle_beta   90.00
_cell.angle_gamma   90.00
#
_symmetry.space_group_name_H-M   'P 1'
#
loop_
_entity.id
_entity.type
_entity.pdbx_description
1 polymer ?
#
loop_
_entity_poly.entity_id
_entity_poly.type
_entity_poly.pdbx_seq_one_letter_code
_entity_poly.pdbx_strand_id
1 'polypeptide(L)'
;KTGAYLVTRGEDLYLKMLLEDKVMHADLHPGNLLYDGEILVSLSILWGLNIRQSRAISVVDAGMVSPLTHSESDRFVGLIEAIGAADHKAAAKNLRAFDPANAKNLSRDQVRAFDDEVRQLFREKCRGYGTGVDFGDVVRGLLELVRKHRVRIGAQYATLVINALCLDGMAGDLLPGYSVLDGARPL
;
A
#
# COMPACT_ATOMS: atom_id res chain seq x y z
N LYS A 1 2.25 20.84 7.68
CA LYS A 1 1.07 20.35 8.44
C LYS A 1 0.01 19.73 7.52
N THR A 2 -0.28 20.32 6.36
CA THR A 2 -1.28 19.78 5.41
C THR A 2 -0.80 18.50 4.74
N GLY A 3 0.46 18.45 4.28
CA GLY A 3 1.04 17.25 3.67
C GLY A 3 0.99 16.04 4.60
N ALA A 4 1.41 16.19 5.86
CA ALA A 4 1.33 15.11 6.85
C ALA A 4 -0.12 14.61 7.04
N TYR A 5 -1.10 15.52 7.10
CA TYR A 5 -2.52 15.15 7.21
C TYR A 5 -2.98 14.34 5.98
N LEU A 6 -2.63 14.78 4.77
CA LEU A 6 -3.01 14.10 3.53
C LEU A 6 -2.42 12.70 3.45
N VAL A 7 -1.14 12.56 3.79
CA VAL A 7 -0.45 11.26 3.76
C VAL A 7 -1.07 10.31 4.78
N THR A 8 -1.17 10.71 6.05
CA THR A 8 -1.71 9.83 7.10
C THR A 8 -3.17 9.45 6.85
N ARG A 9 -4.00 10.39 6.34
CA ARG A 9 -5.40 10.05 6.00
C ARG A 9 -5.52 9.22 4.74
N GLY A 10 -4.61 9.38 3.79
CA GLY A 10 -4.51 8.50 2.62
C GLY A 10 -4.17 7.07 3.02
N GLU A 11 -3.24 6.88 3.96
CA GLU A 11 -2.93 5.56 4.54
C GLU A 11 -4.12 4.98 5.30
N ASP A 12 -4.73 5.74 6.21
CA ASP A 12 -5.92 5.30 6.96
C ASP A 12 -7.01 4.83 6.00
N LEU A 13 -7.26 5.58 4.92
CA LEU A 13 -8.25 5.24 3.91
C LEU A 13 -7.88 3.95 3.17
N TYR A 14 -6.62 3.83 2.74
CA TYR A 14 -6.13 2.63 2.05
C TYR A 14 -6.26 1.39 2.93
N LEU A 15 -5.82 1.49 4.19
CA LEU A 15 -5.90 0.40 5.15
C LEU A 15 -7.34 0.04 5.49
N LYS A 16 -8.23 1.03 5.61
CA LYS A 16 -9.65 0.78 5.82
C LYS A 16 -10.27 0.00 4.66
N MET A 17 -10.04 0.43 3.42
CA MET A 17 -10.52 -0.29 2.23
C MET A 17 -9.97 -1.71 2.17
N LEU A 18 -8.71 -1.92 2.53
CA LEU A 18 -8.04 -3.22 2.52
C LEU A 18 -8.53 -4.15 3.63
N LEU A 19 -8.61 -3.64 4.87
CA LEU A 19 -8.79 -4.45 6.07
C LEU A 19 -10.26 -4.59 6.50
N GLU A 20 -11.04 -3.53 6.35
CA GLU A 20 -12.43 -3.48 6.81
C GLU A 20 -13.42 -3.66 5.66
N ASP A 21 -13.39 -2.76 4.68
CA ASP A 21 -14.40 -2.70 3.63
C ASP A 21 -14.27 -3.85 2.61
N LYS A 22 -13.06 -4.39 2.44
CA LYS A 22 -12.73 -5.41 1.44
C LYS A 22 -13.13 -5.00 0.01
N VAL A 23 -13.08 -3.70 -0.25
CA VAL A 23 -13.36 -3.10 -1.56
C VAL A 23 -12.32 -2.00 -1.79
N MET A 24 -11.51 -2.16 -2.82
CA MET A 24 -10.50 -1.19 -3.20
C MET A 24 -10.97 -0.32 -4.34
N HIS A 25 -10.70 0.97 -4.26
CA HIS A 25 -10.78 1.85 -5.41
C HIS A 25 -9.74 1.40 -6.44
N ALA A 26 -10.16 1.06 -7.65
CA ALA A 26 -9.25 0.44 -8.61
C ALA A 26 -8.33 1.46 -9.34
N ASP A 27 -8.58 2.75 -9.16
CA ASP A 27 -7.83 3.85 -9.78
C ASP A 27 -7.52 4.96 -8.75
N LEU A 28 -6.94 4.57 -7.61
CA LEU A 28 -6.61 5.49 -6.52
C LEU A 28 -5.30 6.22 -6.83
N HIS A 29 -5.42 7.37 -7.46
CA HIS A 29 -4.30 8.27 -7.73
C HIS A 29 -4.57 9.67 -7.16
N PRO A 30 -3.55 10.56 -7.04
CA PRO A 30 -3.72 11.89 -6.44
C PRO A 30 -4.83 12.74 -7.06
N GLY A 31 -5.13 12.57 -8.37
CA GLY A 31 -6.21 13.28 -9.05
C GLY A 31 -7.61 12.89 -8.59
N ASN A 32 -7.77 11.71 -7.98
CA ASN A 32 -9.04 11.22 -7.43
C ASN A 32 -9.16 11.47 -5.93
N LEU A 33 -8.19 12.16 -5.32
CA LEU A 33 -8.19 12.54 -3.91
C LEU A 33 -8.37 14.06 -3.79
N LEU A 34 -9.57 14.50 -3.45
CA LEU A 34 -9.86 15.91 -3.26
C LEU A 34 -9.69 16.27 -1.78
N TYR A 35 -8.93 17.33 -1.53
CA TYR A 35 -8.77 17.87 -0.19
C TYR A 35 -9.65 19.10 0.00
N ASP A 36 -10.51 19.04 1.01
CA ASP A 36 -11.31 20.16 1.47
C ASP A 36 -10.77 20.65 2.81
N GLY A 37 -10.23 21.86 2.80
CA GLY A 37 -9.67 22.52 3.98
C GLY A 37 -10.56 23.69 4.46
N GLU A 38 -11.87 23.51 4.50
CA GLU A 38 -12.79 24.57 4.92
C GLU A 38 -12.54 25.06 6.34
N ILE A 39 -12.54 26.38 6.48
CA ILE A 39 -12.59 27.06 7.77
C ILE A 39 -14.07 27.32 8.09
N LEU A 40 -14.66 26.47 8.95
CA LEU A 40 -15.99 26.72 9.45
C LEU A 40 -15.92 27.75 10.59
N VAL A 41 -16.39 28.95 10.30
CA VAL A 41 -16.58 30.00 11.31
C VAL A 41 -18.00 29.86 11.87
N SER A 42 -18.14 29.29 13.06
CA SER A 42 -19.39 29.25 13.77
C SER A 42 -19.48 30.47 14.69
N LEU A 43 -20.33 31.43 14.32
CA LEU A 43 -20.73 32.52 15.19
C LEU A 43 -21.77 32.01 16.19
N SER A 44 -21.35 31.57 17.36
CA SER A 44 -22.32 31.43 18.47
C SER A 44 -22.65 32.81 18.98
N ILE A 45 -23.93 33.18 18.82
CA ILE A 45 -24.48 34.54 18.96
C ILE A 45 -24.28 35.16 20.35
N LEU A 46 -23.79 34.45 21.36
CA LEU A 46 -23.74 34.93 22.72
C LEU A 46 -22.36 34.81 23.44
N TRP A 47 -21.38 34.01 22.96
CA TRP A 47 -20.20 33.71 23.79
C TRP A 47 -18.90 33.41 23.06
N GLY A 48 -18.66 33.99 21.92
CA GLY A 48 -17.35 33.93 21.29
C GLY A 48 -17.31 33.25 19.94
N LEU A 49 -16.29 33.60 19.16
CA LEU A 49 -15.97 33.07 17.84
C LEU A 49 -15.38 31.66 17.96
N ASN A 50 -16.11 30.62 17.58
CA ASN A 50 -15.60 29.25 17.46
C ASN A 50 -15.16 29.04 16.02
N ILE A 51 -13.83 29.04 15.78
CA ILE A 51 -13.26 28.68 14.50
C ILE A 51 -12.98 27.18 14.54
N ARG A 52 -13.75 26.39 13.80
CA ARG A 52 -13.47 24.97 13.53
C ARG A 52 -12.90 24.84 12.13
N GLN A 53 -11.70 24.33 12.03
CA GLN A 53 -11.15 23.91 10.76
C GLN A 53 -11.63 22.47 10.52
N SER A 54 -12.52 22.29 9.55
CA SER A 54 -12.85 20.96 9.03
C SER A 54 -11.86 20.61 7.95
N ARG A 55 -11.29 19.43 8.04
CA ARG A 55 -10.42 18.87 7.01
C ARG A 55 -11.01 17.56 6.57
N ALA A 56 -11.24 17.42 5.28
CA ALA A 56 -11.77 16.20 4.70
C ALA A 56 -10.96 15.80 3.47
N ILE A 57 -10.88 14.50 3.24
CA ILE A 57 -10.44 13.95 1.97
C ILE A 57 -11.65 13.26 1.38
N SER A 58 -11.99 13.63 0.15
CA SER A 58 -13.04 12.98 -0.63
C SER A 58 -12.39 12.19 -1.76
N VAL A 59 -12.80 10.93 -1.89
CA VAL A 59 -12.42 10.10 -3.04
C VAL A 59 -13.50 10.25 -4.10
N VAL A 60 -13.10 10.58 -5.29
CA VAL A 60 -14.01 10.75 -6.45
C VAL A 60 -13.70 9.69 -7.51
N ASP A 61 -14.59 9.59 -8.51
CA ASP A 61 -14.48 8.65 -9.63
C ASP A 61 -14.41 7.18 -9.19
N ALA A 62 -15.31 6.78 -8.28
CA ALA A 62 -15.46 5.39 -7.85
C ALA A 62 -16.16 4.50 -8.90
N GLY A 63 -16.00 4.82 -10.19
CA GLY A 63 -16.55 4.04 -11.31
C GLY A 63 -15.91 2.66 -11.46
N MET A 64 -14.70 2.49 -10.94
CA MET A 64 -13.99 1.21 -10.90
C MET A 64 -13.63 0.84 -9.46
N VAL A 65 -14.13 -0.30 -9.02
CA VAL A 65 -13.79 -0.87 -7.71
C VAL A 65 -13.40 -2.34 -7.86
N SER A 66 -12.51 -2.79 -7.00
CA SER A 66 -12.04 -4.18 -6.94
C SER A 66 -12.45 -4.78 -5.60
N PRO A 67 -13.44 -5.70 -5.57
CA PRO A 67 -13.76 -6.43 -4.35
C PRO A 67 -12.63 -7.40 -4.01
N LEU A 68 -12.38 -7.60 -2.72
CA LEU A 68 -11.37 -8.50 -2.19
C LEU A 68 -12.02 -9.57 -1.33
N THR A 69 -11.56 -10.79 -1.47
CA THR A 69 -11.81 -11.83 -0.49
C THR A 69 -10.93 -11.61 0.75
N HIS A 70 -11.32 -12.18 1.90
CA HIS A 70 -10.48 -12.15 3.10
C HIS A 70 -9.09 -12.72 2.83
N SER A 71 -9.00 -13.84 2.10
CA SER A 71 -7.72 -14.47 1.80
C SER A 71 -6.82 -13.65 0.88
N GLU A 72 -7.38 -12.82 0.02
CA GLU A 72 -6.62 -11.90 -0.83
C GLU A 72 -6.05 -10.74 -0.02
N SER A 73 -6.89 -10.13 0.83
CA SER A 73 -6.46 -9.11 1.78
C SER A 73 -5.35 -9.63 2.68
N ASP A 74 -5.54 -10.78 3.33
CA ASP A 74 -4.57 -11.38 4.27
C ASP A 74 -3.22 -11.67 3.61
N ARG A 75 -3.22 -12.16 2.36
CA ARG A 75 -1.97 -12.40 1.62
C ARG A 75 -1.24 -11.11 1.27
N PHE A 76 -1.98 -10.06 0.93
CA PHE A 76 -1.37 -8.77 0.65
C PHE A 76 -0.82 -8.11 1.91
N VAL A 77 -1.57 -8.15 3.01
CA VAL A 77 -1.07 -7.72 4.34
C VAL A 77 0.17 -8.52 4.71
N GLY A 78 0.15 -9.84 4.57
CA GLY A 78 1.31 -10.68 4.83
C GLY A 78 2.53 -10.37 3.96
N LEU A 79 2.35 -9.81 2.75
CA LEU A 79 3.47 -9.28 1.96
C LEU A 79 4.02 -7.98 2.56
N ILE A 80 3.16 -7.05 2.96
CA ILE A 80 3.60 -5.79 3.60
C ILE A 80 4.33 -6.08 4.91
N GLU A 81 3.78 -6.96 5.76
CA GLU A 81 4.43 -7.42 7.00
C GLU A 81 5.79 -8.06 6.74
N ALA A 82 5.89 -8.92 5.71
CA ALA A 82 7.15 -9.57 5.35
C ALA A 82 8.22 -8.56 4.90
N ILE A 83 7.82 -7.52 4.17
CA ILE A 83 8.73 -6.42 3.80
C ILE A 83 9.16 -5.67 5.07
N GLY A 84 8.21 -5.35 5.95
CA GLY A 84 8.49 -4.66 7.21
C GLY A 84 9.38 -5.45 8.18
N ALA A 85 9.22 -6.76 8.21
CA ALA A 85 10.05 -7.68 9.01
C ALA A 85 11.37 -8.06 8.31
N ALA A 86 11.62 -7.59 7.09
CA ALA A 86 12.71 -8.05 6.22
C ALA A 86 12.74 -9.58 6.01
N ASP A 87 11.57 -10.22 6.05
CA ASP A 87 11.43 -11.66 5.86
C ASP A 87 11.22 -12.01 4.38
N HIS A 88 12.33 -12.21 3.68
CA HIS A 88 12.32 -12.59 2.26
C HIS A 88 11.59 -13.91 1.97
N LYS A 89 11.54 -14.86 2.93
CA LYS A 89 10.86 -16.14 2.73
C LYS A 89 9.35 -15.96 2.76
N ALA A 90 8.85 -15.21 3.74
CA ALA A 90 7.43 -14.86 3.82
C ALA A 90 6.99 -14.03 2.60
N ALA A 91 7.80 -13.06 2.16
CA ALA A 91 7.53 -12.26 0.98
C ALA A 91 7.42 -13.12 -0.29
N ALA A 92 8.39 -13.99 -0.55
CA ALA A 92 8.37 -14.90 -1.69
C ALA A 92 7.16 -15.85 -1.66
N LYS A 93 6.82 -16.38 -0.49
CA LYS A 93 5.64 -17.24 -0.27
C LYS A 93 4.35 -16.50 -0.60
N ASN A 94 4.15 -15.28 -0.08
CA ASN A 94 2.95 -14.50 -0.31
C ASN A 94 2.81 -14.12 -1.79
N LEU A 95 3.90 -13.70 -2.45
CA LEU A 95 3.88 -13.38 -3.89
C LEU A 95 3.45 -14.57 -4.74
N ARG A 96 3.98 -15.76 -4.49
CA ARG A 96 3.57 -16.97 -5.21
C ARG A 96 2.11 -17.35 -4.93
N ALA A 97 1.60 -17.00 -3.75
CA ALA A 97 0.21 -17.25 -3.36
C ALA A 97 -0.80 -16.28 -3.99
N PHE A 98 -0.36 -15.22 -4.68
CA PHE A 98 -1.24 -14.27 -5.38
C PHE A 98 -1.95 -14.90 -6.58
N ASP A 99 -1.42 -15.99 -7.13
CA ASP A 99 -2.13 -16.87 -8.07
C ASP A 99 -1.87 -18.34 -7.67
N PRO A 100 -2.75 -18.92 -6.82
CA PRO A 100 -2.57 -20.30 -6.34
C PRO A 100 -2.56 -21.35 -7.47
N ALA A 101 -3.25 -21.08 -8.58
CA ALA A 101 -3.29 -21.99 -9.72
C ALA A 101 -1.93 -21.99 -10.43
N ASN A 102 -1.32 -20.83 -10.63
CA ASN A 102 0.01 -20.72 -11.21
C ASN A 102 1.10 -21.25 -10.26
N ALA A 103 0.97 -21.03 -8.96
CA ALA A 103 1.94 -21.52 -7.98
C ALA A 103 2.13 -23.04 -8.02
N LYS A 104 1.07 -23.79 -8.30
CA LYS A 104 1.12 -25.27 -8.45
C LYS A 104 1.86 -25.72 -9.69
N ASN A 105 1.99 -24.87 -10.69
CA ASN A 105 2.63 -25.22 -11.99
C ASN A 105 4.13 -24.89 -12.02
N LEU A 106 4.66 -24.20 -10.99
CA LEU A 106 6.07 -23.88 -10.89
C LEU A 106 6.88 -25.14 -10.49
N SER A 107 7.95 -25.43 -11.22
CA SER A 107 8.88 -26.49 -10.83
C SER A 107 9.64 -26.11 -9.55
N ARG A 108 10.19 -27.11 -8.86
CA ARG A 108 11.02 -26.86 -7.65
C ARG A 108 12.21 -25.94 -7.93
N ASP A 109 12.80 -26.07 -9.11
CA ASP A 109 13.97 -25.25 -9.48
C ASP A 109 13.56 -23.80 -9.78
N GLN A 110 12.40 -23.58 -10.41
CA GLN A 110 11.83 -22.23 -10.59
C GLN A 110 11.52 -21.56 -9.27
N VAL A 111 10.91 -22.31 -8.32
CA VAL A 111 10.64 -21.79 -6.96
C VAL A 111 11.92 -21.40 -6.25
N ARG A 112 12.96 -22.26 -6.31
CA ARG A 112 14.26 -21.97 -5.68
C ARG A 112 14.91 -20.72 -6.29
N ALA A 113 14.97 -20.65 -7.62
CA ALA A 113 15.55 -19.51 -8.31
C ALA A 113 14.84 -18.20 -7.95
N PHE A 114 13.50 -18.20 -7.90
CA PHE A 114 12.72 -17.05 -7.47
C PHE A 114 13.01 -16.65 -6.02
N ASP A 115 13.00 -17.62 -5.10
CA ASP A 115 13.25 -17.39 -3.67
C ASP A 115 14.67 -16.86 -3.41
N ASP A 116 15.67 -17.35 -4.17
CA ASP A 116 17.05 -16.88 -4.05
C ASP A 116 17.21 -15.43 -4.53
N GLU A 117 16.55 -15.04 -5.61
CA GLU A 117 16.59 -13.66 -6.10
C GLU A 117 15.80 -12.71 -5.19
N VAL A 118 14.66 -13.12 -4.63
CA VAL A 118 13.95 -12.35 -3.61
C VAL A 118 14.85 -12.13 -2.39
N ARG A 119 15.56 -13.17 -1.95
CA ARG A 119 16.53 -13.05 -0.85
C ARG A 119 17.64 -12.05 -1.16
N GLN A 120 18.15 -12.03 -2.40
CA GLN A 120 19.16 -11.09 -2.82
C GLN A 120 18.62 -9.65 -2.80
N LEU A 121 17.43 -9.42 -3.38
CA LEU A 121 16.77 -8.12 -3.36
C LEU A 121 16.60 -7.58 -1.93
N PHE A 122 16.17 -8.44 -1.00
CA PHE A 122 15.99 -8.05 0.40
C PHE A 122 17.32 -7.68 1.06
N ARG A 123 18.40 -8.40 0.80
CA ARG A 123 19.74 -8.05 1.32
C ARG A 123 20.21 -6.67 0.83
N GLU A 124 19.89 -6.34 -0.41
CA GLU A 124 20.33 -5.11 -1.04
C GLU A 124 19.46 -3.90 -0.65
N LYS A 125 18.13 -4.08 -0.62
CA LYS A 125 17.18 -2.97 -0.55
C LYS A 125 16.24 -3.00 0.66
N CYS A 126 16.01 -4.14 1.31
CA CYS A 126 15.00 -4.28 2.34
C CYS A 126 15.62 -4.59 3.70
N ARG A 127 15.67 -3.59 4.59
CA ARG A 127 16.18 -3.72 5.96
C ARG A 127 15.09 -3.75 7.02
N GLY A 128 13.82 -3.61 6.62
CA GLY A 128 12.66 -3.64 7.50
C GLY A 128 12.29 -2.29 8.12
N TYR A 129 11.34 -2.35 9.04
CA TYR A 129 10.77 -1.18 9.73
C TYR A 129 11.83 -0.31 10.42
N GLY A 130 11.62 0.99 10.43
CA GLY A 130 12.45 1.96 11.13
C GLY A 130 13.84 2.19 10.53
N THR A 131 14.12 1.67 9.33
CA THR A 131 15.43 1.77 8.70
C THR A 131 15.47 2.71 7.51
N GLY A 132 14.34 3.37 7.21
CA GLY A 132 14.23 4.27 6.06
C GLY A 132 14.23 3.53 4.71
N VAL A 133 13.70 2.31 4.69
CA VAL A 133 13.53 1.54 3.45
C VAL A 133 12.60 2.28 2.51
N ASP A 134 13.02 2.45 1.26
CA ASP A 134 12.16 2.89 0.18
C ASP A 134 11.20 1.73 -0.20
N PHE A 135 9.97 1.82 0.28
CA PHE A 135 8.94 0.81 0.06
C PHE A 135 8.66 0.61 -1.43
N GLY A 136 8.53 1.70 -2.17
CA GLY A 136 8.29 1.65 -3.62
C GLY A 136 9.42 0.97 -4.37
N ASP A 137 10.67 1.15 -3.95
CA ASP A 137 11.84 0.53 -4.58
C ASP A 137 11.87 -0.99 -4.34
N VAL A 138 11.52 -1.42 -3.13
CA VAL A 138 11.40 -2.85 -2.82
C VAL A 138 10.27 -3.48 -3.62
N VAL A 139 9.10 -2.86 -3.66
CA VAL A 139 7.93 -3.38 -4.39
C VAL A 139 8.19 -3.43 -5.89
N ARG A 140 8.79 -2.40 -6.49
CA ARG A 140 9.20 -2.40 -7.91
C ARG A 140 10.16 -3.55 -8.22
N GLY A 141 11.16 -3.76 -7.36
CA GLY A 141 12.09 -4.88 -7.50
C GLY A 141 11.38 -6.24 -7.42
N LEU A 142 10.43 -6.42 -6.50
CA LEU A 142 9.63 -7.63 -6.40
C LEU A 142 8.79 -7.87 -7.66
N LEU A 143 8.18 -6.82 -8.23
CA LEU A 143 7.43 -6.93 -9.48
C LEU A 143 8.30 -7.32 -10.68
N GLU A 144 9.54 -6.83 -10.73
CA GLU A 144 10.51 -7.25 -11.76
C GLU A 144 10.84 -8.73 -11.66
N LEU A 145 11.05 -9.24 -10.43
CA LEU A 145 11.28 -10.67 -10.20
C LEU A 145 10.06 -11.52 -10.56
N VAL A 146 8.86 -11.08 -10.18
CA VAL A 146 7.59 -11.70 -10.57
C VAL A 146 7.49 -11.84 -12.09
N ARG A 147 7.80 -10.77 -12.82
CA ARG A 147 7.80 -10.77 -14.29
C ARG A 147 8.89 -11.70 -14.87
N LYS A 148 10.12 -11.61 -14.36
CA LYS A 148 11.28 -12.41 -14.80
C LYS A 148 11.02 -13.90 -14.66
N HIS A 149 10.50 -14.32 -13.53
CA HIS A 149 10.22 -15.72 -13.20
C HIS A 149 8.84 -16.19 -13.68
N ARG A 150 8.08 -15.33 -14.37
CA ARG A 150 6.73 -15.62 -14.87
C ARG A 150 5.78 -16.08 -13.76
N VAL A 151 5.98 -15.59 -12.55
CA VAL A 151 5.01 -15.74 -11.46
C VAL A 151 3.80 -14.86 -11.80
N ARG A 152 2.63 -15.46 -11.83
CA ARG A 152 1.40 -14.70 -12.13
C ARG A 152 0.86 -14.06 -10.86
N ILE A 153 0.33 -12.87 -11.02
CA ILE A 153 -0.44 -12.18 -9.98
C ILE A 153 -1.83 -11.90 -10.51
N GLY A 154 -2.86 -12.11 -9.69
CA GLY A 154 -4.23 -11.77 -10.04
C GLY A 154 -4.43 -10.27 -10.20
N ALA A 155 -5.40 -9.85 -11.01
CA ALA A 155 -5.68 -8.44 -11.29
C ALA A 155 -5.93 -7.61 -10.01
N GLN A 156 -6.62 -8.19 -9.02
CA GLN A 156 -6.89 -7.57 -7.72
C GLN A 156 -5.60 -7.20 -6.98
N TYR A 157 -4.56 -8.06 -7.03
CA TYR A 157 -3.26 -7.75 -6.41
C TYR A 157 -2.49 -6.68 -7.19
N ALA A 158 -2.63 -6.65 -8.52
CA ALA A 158 -2.06 -5.57 -9.31
C ALA A 158 -2.66 -4.21 -8.90
N THR A 159 -3.98 -4.14 -8.71
CA THR A 159 -4.66 -2.95 -8.18
C THR A 159 -4.12 -2.54 -6.82
N LEU A 160 -3.99 -3.49 -5.88
CA LEU A 160 -3.45 -3.22 -4.55
C LEU A 160 -2.04 -2.65 -4.61
N VAL A 161 -1.17 -3.25 -5.42
CA VAL A 161 0.22 -2.80 -5.59
C VAL A 161 0.29 -1.42 -6.22
N ILE A 162 -0.50 -1.15 -7.28
CA ILE A 162 -0.52 0.15 -7.94
C ILE A 162 -0.97 1.24 -6.97
N ASN A 163 -2.04 1.01 -6.23
CA ASN A 163 -2.53 1.96 -5.23
C ASN A 163 -1.50 2.21 -4.12
N ALA A 164 -0.82 1.17 -3.63
CA ALA A 164 0.24 1.31 -2.64
C ALA A 164 1.42 2.13 -3.17
N LEU A 165 1.83 1.92 -4.42
CA LEU A 165 2.89 2.71 -5.07
C LEU A 165 2.47 4.16 -5.31
N CYS A 166 1.20 4.41 -5.66
CA CYS A 166 0.67 5.77 -5.78
C CYS A 166 0.70 6.50 -4.43
N LEU A 167 0.32 5.82 -3.35
CA LEU A 167 0.36 6.37 -2.00
C LEU A 167 1.80 6.67 -1.57
N ASP A 168 2.73 5.75 -1.82
CA ASP A 168 4.16 5.92 -1.54
C ASP A 168 4.76 7.13 -2.30
N GLY A 169 4.45 7.26 -3.60
CA GLY A 169 4.86 8.41 -4.39
C GLY A 169 4.29 9.73 -3.86
N MET A 170 3.00 9.76 -3.54
CA MET A 170 2.36 10.93 -2.94
C MET A 170 2.97 11.29 -1.57
N ALA A 171 3.29 10.29 -0.76
CA ALA A 171 3.96 10.50 0.52
C ALA A 171 5.35 11.10 0.33
N GLY A 172 6.13 10.62 -0.61
CA GLY A 172 7.45 11.16 -0.96
C GLY A 172 7.41 12.63 -1.38
N ASP A 173 6.40 13.01 -2.18
CA ASP A 173 6.23 14.40 -2.65
C ASP A 173 5.73 15.35 -1.55
N LEU A 174 4.77 14.91 -0.73
CA LEU A 174 4.10 15.77 0.26
C LEU A 174 4.79 15.82 1.62
N LEU A 175 5.53 14.78 1.96
CA LEU A 175 6.18 14.61 3.26
C LEU A 175 7.53 13.90 3.10
N PRO A 176 8.54 14.57 2.55
CA PRO A 176 9.85 13.98 2.34
C PRO A 176 10.43 13.36 3.62
N GLY A 177 10.91 12.12 3.52
CA GLY A 177 11.43 11.36 4.65
C GLY A 177 10.38 10.55 5.42
N TYR A 178 9.11 10.63 5.05
CA TYR A 178 8.07 9.74 5.59
C TYR A 178 8.18 8.35 4.97
N SER A 179 7.99 7.33 5.79
CA SER A 179 7.97 5.93 5.34
C SER A 179 6.53 5.40 5.43
N VAL A 180 5.94 5.13 4.28
CA VAL A 180 4.61 4.47 4.18
C VAL A 180 4.66 3.09 4.82
N LEU A 181 5.79 2.39 4.71
CA LEU A 181 5.98 1.10 5.37
C LEU A 181 5.90 1.22 6.90
N ASP A 182 6.51 2.27 7.48
CA ASP A 182 6.48 2.48 8.93
C ASP A 182 5.10 2.94 9.42
N GLY A 183 4.33 3.65 8.60
CA GLY A 183 2.94 4.00 8.86
C GLY A 183 2.03 2.78 8.93
N ALA A 184 2.29 1.77 8.11
CA ALA A 184 1.55 0.49 8.09
C ALA A 184 1.97 -0.49 9.23
N ARG A 185 2.91 -0.12 10.11
CA ARG A 185 3.43 -1.00 11.17
C ARG A 185 2.39 -1.57 12.16
N PRO A 186 1.23 -0.92 12.42
CA PRO A 186 0.20 -1.48 13.31
C PRO A 186 -0.57 -2.67 12.74
N LEU A 187 -0.35 -3.08 11.49
CA LEU A 187 -0.97 -4.26 10.89
C LEU A 187 -0.45 -5.54 11.53
#